data_9094d585e17acff7b508c5c6d73c49f2
#
_entry.id   9094d585e17acff7b508c5c6d73c49f2
#
_cell.length_a   1.000
_cell.length_b   1.000
_cell.length_c   1.000
_cell.angle_alpha   90.00
_cell.angle_beta   90.00
_cell.angle_gamma   90.00
#
_symmetry.space_group_name_H-M   'P 1'
#
loop_
_entity.id
_entity.type
_entity.pdbx_description
1 polymer ?
#
loop_
_entity_poly.entity_id
_entity_poly.type
_entity_poly.pdbx_seq_one_letter_code
_entity_poly.pdbx_strand_id
1 'polypeptide(L)'
;MAICRLHFSSGLIPTLDGLSRRGLFQIAGLAGLTALGPPSLAEESLVEVAASGDAKKLFNEARALESQGNMAAAQRLYSKVTKISPRFIYGWSNLANTEVAFGDLSSAEENYSKAIQLCQESRVGVEAQFGVKKCNDLYVLLLNRGTVRLNNGQAEEALKDLQQASILRERPDAIVLQNLARAKELNGLYSQADKDYNLAISMSSNEVNPFWLRSSLVKYQLGDTQGGFDLLKRVENRFPEAPEVRAAYATYLAAKGDDVAARRKFLEIPDRQRLKYTDMEYLTKVISWPPLMIDGVVKIGTAVGDKKI
;
A
#
# COMPACT_ATOMS: atom_id res chain seq x y z
N MET A 1 15.31 19.99 -7.02
CA MET A 1 13.97 20.53 -6.66
C MET A 1 13.04 19.34 -6.42
N ALA A 2 12.86 18.99 -5.15
CA ALA A 2 12.01 17.88 -4.77
C ALA A 2 10.56 18.27 -5.03
N ILE A 3 9.94 17.63 -6.02
CA ILE A 3 8.50 17.68 -6.23
C ILE A 3 7.92 16.90 -5.05
N CYS A 4 7.38 17.62 -4.07
CA CYS A 4 6.57 17.03 -3.02
C CYS A 4 5.26 16.55 -3.69
N ARG A 5 5.34 15.42 -4.39
CA ARG A 5 4.17 14.59 -4.60
C ARG A 5 3.81 14.14 -3.19
N LEU A 6 2.64 14.52 -2.71
CA LEU A 6 1.93 13.63 -1.82
C LEU A 6 1.63 12.38 -2.66
N HIS A 7 2.69 11.56 -2.86
CA HIS A 7 2.44 10.18 -3.10
C HIS A 7 1.72 9.76 -1.84
N PHE A 8 0.43 9.58 -1.94
CA PHE A 8 -0.26 8.69 -1.06
C PHE A 8 0.41 7.34 -1.29
N SER A 9 1.57 7.21 -0.70
CA SER A 9 2.26 5.97 -0.57
C SER A 9 1.25 5.12 0.17
N SER A 10 0.44 4.42 -0.60
CA SER A 10 -0.29 3.26 -0.17
C SER A 10 0.73 2.56 0.69
N GLY A 11 0.46 2.50 2.02
CA GLY A 11 1.46 2.05 2.97
C GLY A 11 1.90 0.63 2.68
N LEU A 12 2.92 0.51 1.83
CA LEU A 12 3.75 -0.67 1.84
C LEU A 12 4.30 -0.74 3.25
N ILE A 13 4.01 -1.82 3.93
CA ILE A 13 4.63 -2.09 5.21
C ILE A 13 6.12 -2.13 4.92
N PRO A 14 6.91 -1.18 5.39
CA PRO A 14 8.35 -1.23 5.22
C PRO A 14 8.79 -2.53 5.88
N THR A 15 9.34 -3.43 5.10
CA THR A 15 9.92 -4.72 5.47
C THR A 15 9.23 -5.46 6.63
N LEU A 16 9.00 -6.73 6.50
CA LEU A 16 8.42 -7.65 7.50
C LEU A 16 9.13 -7.63 8.88
N ASP A 17 10.15 -6.78 9.03
CA ASP A 17 10.99 -6.67 10.22
C ASP A 17 10.31 -6.09 11.45
N GLY A 18 9.32 -5.25 11.30
CA GLY A 18 8.62 -4.63 12.43
C GLY A 18 7.71 -5.59 13.19
N LEU A 19 7.28 -6.67 12.56
CA LEU A 19 6.32 -7.63 13.14
C LEU A 19 6.97 -8.94 13.61
N SER A 20 8.20 -9.24 13.18
CA SER A 20 8.88 -10.53 13.44
C SER A 20 9.72 -10.57 14.73
N ARG A 21 9.92 -9.46 15.44
CA ARG A 21 10.85 -9.43 16.60
C ARG A 21 10.39 -10.20 17.84
N ARG A 22 9.19 -10.72 17.90
CA ARG A 22 8.68 -11.48 19.07
C ARG A 22 8.70 -13.00 18.94
N GLY A 23 9.19 -13.56 17.81
CA GLY A 23 9.15 -15.01 17.55
C GLY A 23 10.48 -15.72 17.38
N LEU A 24 11.63 -15.06 17.51
CA LEU A 24 12.93 -15.65 17.15
C LEU A 24 13.87 -15.97 18.31
N PHE A 25 13.38 -16.03 19.54
CA PHE A 25 14.20 -16.54 20.65
C PHE A 25 13.62 -17.83 21.19
N GLN A 26 14.45 -18.86 21.14
CA GLN A 26 14.41 -20.22 21.67
C GLN A 26 14.13 -21.30 20.63
N ILE A 27 15.24 -21.91 20.21
CA ILE A 27 15.50 -23.34 20.30
C ILE A 27 17.01 -23.52 20.03
N ALA A 28 17.75 -23.63 21.11
CA ALA A 28 19.07 -24.25 21.12
C ALA A 28 18.90 -25.73 21.52
N GLY A 29 19.57 -26.60 20.81
CA GLY A 29 19.95 -27.92 21.31
C GLY A 29 19.01 -29.07 20.95
N LEU A 30 19.49 -29.92 20.03
CA LEU A 30 19.68 -31.33 20.28
C LEU A 30 20.48 -31.92 19.11
N ALA A 31 21.67 -32.39 19.44
CA ALA A 31 22.55 -33.12 18.55
C ALA A 31 22.15 -34.61 18.49
N GLY A 32 22.39 -35.18 17.31
CA GLY A 32 22.72 -36.59 17.18
C GLY A 32 21.59 -37.52 16.78
N LEU A 33 21.64 -37.94 15.50
CA LEU A 33 21.70 -39.38 15.14
C LEU A 33 21.74 -39.47 13.61
N THR A 34 22.86 -39.98 13.12
CA THR A 34 23.10 -40.36 11.72
C THR A 34 22.33 -41.60 11.37
N ALA A 35 21.45 -41.50 10.40
CA ALA A 35 20.98 -42.65 9.62
C ALA A 35 21.02 -42.26 8.15
N LEU A 36 22.02 -42.80 7.43
CA LEU A 36 22.09 -42.72 5.97
C LEU A 36 21.01 -43.60 5.35
N GLY A 37 19.88 -43.00 4.99
CA GLY A 37 18.92 -43.55 4.04
C GLY A 37 19.12 -42.89 2.68
N PRO A 38 18.67 -43.50 1.55
CA PRO A 38 18.78 -42.86 0.23
C PRO A 38 18.08 -41.52 0.23
N PRO A 39 18.58 -40.51 -0.51
CA PRO A 39 17.91 -39.20 -0.57
C PRO A 39 16.47 -39.40 -1.06
N SER A 40 15.55 -39.20 -0.16
CA SER A 40 14.14 -39.33 -0.50
C SER A 40 13.71 -38.11 -1.35
N LEU A 41 12.99 -38.36 -2.43
CA LEU A 41 12.34 -37.35 -3.29
C LEU A 41 11.42 -36.37 -2.50
N ALA A 42 11.34 -36.55 -1.17
CA ALA A 42 10.55 -35.72 -0.27
C ALA A 42 11.26 -34.41 0.17
N GLU A 43 12.59 -34.31 -0.02
CA GLU A 43 13.35 -33.14 0.44
C GLU A 43 13.20 -31.92 -0.47
N GLU A 44 12.77 -32.12 -1.75
CA GLU A 44 12.53 -31.02 -2.70
C GLU A 44 11.18 -30.31 -2.53
N SER A 45 10.30 -30.81 -1.68
CA SER A 45 8.90 -30.32 -1.59
C SER A 45 8.64 -29.32 -0.47
N LEU A 46 9.53 -29.14 0.49
CA LEU A 46 9.28 -28.30 1.67
C LEU A 46 9.46 -26.81 1.35
N VAL A 47 8.46 -26.00 1.74
CA VAL A 47 8.54 -24.54 1.67
C VAL A 47 9.39 -24.02 2.81
N GLU A 48 10.37 -23.17 2.49
CA GLU A 48 11.26 -22.58 3.48
C GLU A 48 10.62 -21.29 4.07
N VAL A 49 10.24 -21.35 5.34
CA VAL A 49 9.82 -20.19 6.12
C VAL A 49 11.02 -19.49 6.77
N ALA A 50 12.18 -20.15 6.80
CA ALA A 50 13.44 -19.59 7.27
C ALA A 50 14.56 -19.99 6.31
N ALA A 51 15.36 -19.03 5.87
CA ALA A 51 16.52 -19.30 5.04
C ALA A 51 17.60 -20.09 5.80
N SER A 52 18.31 -20.95 5.08
CA SER A 52 19.43 -21.76 5.59
C SER A 52 20.74 -21.46 4.85
N GLY A 53 21.88 -21.92 5.39
CA GLY A 53 23.17 -21.87 4.71
C GLY A 53 23.55 -20.48 4.17
N ASP A 54 24.00 -20.45 2.90
CA ASP A 54 24.43 -19.22 2.23
C ASP A 54 23.27 -18.28 1.90
N ALA A 55 22.07 -18.81 1.63
CA ALA A 55 20.88 -17.98 1.45
C ALA A 55 20.60 -17.14 2.70
N LYS A 56 20.76 -17.69 3.90
CA LYS A 56 20.58 -16.96 5.16
C LYS A 56 21.59 -15.82 5.31
N LYS A 57 22.86 -16.06 4.98
CA LYS A 57 23.91 -15.03 5.05
C LYS A 57 23.59 -13.87 4.10
N LEU A 58 23.31 -14.18 2.82
CA LEU A 58 22.97 -13.18 1.81
C LEU A 58 21.69 -12.43 2.15
N PHE A 59 20.67 -13.10 2.67
CA PHE A 59 19.43 -12.48 3.09
C PHE A 59 19.63 -11.48 4.24
N ASN A 60 20.42 -11.85 5.25
CA ASN A 60 20.74 -10.95 6.36
C ASN A 60 21.57 -9.74 5.91
N GLU A 61 22.52 -9.93 5.00
CA GLU A 61 23.32 -8.86 4.40
C GLU A 61 22.42 -7.93 3.56
N ALA A 62 21.50 -8.48 2.75
CA ALA A 62 20.54 -7.70 1.98
C ALA A 62 19.69 -6.81 2.88
N ARG A 63 19.19 -7.36 3.99
CA ARG A 63 18.42 -6.60 4.99
C ARG A 63 19.21 -5.47 5.64
N ALA A 64 20.49 -5.72 5.94
CA ALA A 64 21.38 -4.69 6.48
C ALA A 64 21.58 -3.54 5.46
N LEU A 65 21.79 -3.87 4.19
CA LEU A 65 21.92 -2.87 3.12
C LEU A 65 20.62 -2.10 2.90
N GLU A 66 19.47 -2.76 2.94
CA GLU A 66 18.16 -2.13 2.86
C GLU A 66 17.95 -1.14 4.02
N SER A 67 18.30 -1.53 5.25
CA SER A 67 18.19 -0.64 6.41
C SER A 67 19.12 0.58 6.35
N GLN A 68 20.21 0.49 5.57
CA GLN A 68 21.13 1.59 5.26
C GLN A 68 20.69 2.44 4.06
N GLY A 69 19.54 2.11 3.42
CA GLY A 69 19.05 2.78 2.23
C GLY A 69 19.73 2.33 0.93
N ASN A 70 20.61 1.33 0.96
CA ASN A 70 21.27 0.81 -0.25
C ASN A 70 20.41 -0.22 -0.96
N MET A 71 19.25 0.25 -1.47
CA MET A 71 18.24 -0.59 -2.11
C MET A 71 18.77 -1.38 -3.31
N ALA A 72 19.68 -0.78 -4.12
CA ALA A 72 20.23 -1.44 -5.30
C ALA A 72 21.13 -2.64 -4.95
N ALA A 73 21.93 -2.53 -3.90
CA ALA A 73 22.73 -3.65 -3.42
C ALA A 73 21.84 -4.72 -2.76
N ALA A 74 20.85 -4.32 -1.97
CA ALA A 74 19.88 -5.22 -1.36
C ALA A 74 19.13 -6.03 -2.42
N GLN A 75 18.62 -5.39 -3.48
CA GLN A 75 17.94 -6.06 -4.60
C GLN A 75 18.80 -7.15 -5.24
N ARG A 76 20.09 -6.84 -5.51
CA ARG A 76 21.01 -7.82 -6.10
C ARG A 76 21.20 -9.05 -5.18
N LEU A 77 21.26 -8.84 -3.88
CA LEU A 77 21.40 -9.94 -2.92
C LEU A 77 20.11 -10.74 -2.77
N TYR A 78 18.94 -10.08 -2.68
CA TYR A 78 17.66 -10.79 -2.66
C TYR A 78 17.44 -11.61 -3.93
N SER A 79 17.81 -11.09 -5.11
CA SER A 79 17.77 -11.86 -6.37
C SER A 79 18.70 -13.09 -6.33
N LYS A 80 19.87 -13.03 -5.67
CA LYS A 80 20.71 -14.22 -5.45
C LYS A 80 20.04 -15.19 -4.47
N VAL A 81 19.43 -14.70 -3.41
CA VAL A 81 18.70 -15.52 -2.43
C VAL A 81 17.60 -16.32 -3.11
N THR A 82 16.78 -15.71 -3.98
CA THR A 82 15.71 -16.41 -4.68
C THR A 82 16.22 -17.50 -5.64
N LYS A 83 17.44 -17.37 -6.15
CA LYS A 83 18.08 -18.38 -7.01
C LYS A 83 18.65 -19.56 -6.21
N ILE A 84 19.23 -19.29 -5.02
CA ILE A 84 19.81 -20.31 -4.15
C ILE A 84 18.72 -21.08 -3.40
N SER A 85 17.71 -20.36 -2.88
CA SER A 85 16.57 -20.92 -2.15
C SER A 85 15.26 -20.51 -2.81
N PRO A 86 14.86 -21.12 -3.94
CA PRO A 86 13.67 -20.71 -4.69
C PRO A 86 12.35 -20.98 -3.95
N ARG A 87 12.37 -21.78 -2.90
CA ARG A 87 11.21 -22.04 -2.05
C ARG A 87 11.18 -21.21 -0.77
N PHE A 88 12.11 -20.28 -0.60
CA PHE A 88 12.17 -19.37 0.57
C PHE A 88 11.25 -18.17 0.35
N ILE A 89 10.15 -18.11 1.09
CA ILE A 89 9.05 -17.14 0.94
C ILE A 89 9.56 -15.69 1.01
N TYR A 90 10.35 -15.39 2.04
CA TYR A 90 10.77 -13.99 2.30
C TYR A 90 11.87 -13.50 1.35
N GLY A 91 12.55 -14.40 0.65
CA GLY A 91 13.44 -14.02 -0.45
C GLY A 91 12.67 -13.29 -1.55
N TRP A 92 11.54 -13.85 -1.96
CA TRP A 92 10.68 -13.29 -2.99
C TRP A 92 9.97 -12.00 -2.53
N SER A 93 9.41 -11.99 -1.32
CA SER A 93 8.71 -10.80 -0.83
C SER A 93 9.63 -9.60 -0.61
N ASN A 94 10.86 -9.82 -0.14
CA ASN A 94 11.81 -8.71 0.04
C ASN A 94 12.41 -8.25 -1.29
N LEU A 95 12.58 -9.15 -2.28
CA LEU A 95 12.91 -8.74 -3.63
C LEU A 95 11.83 -7.81 -4.19
N ALA A 96 10.55 -8.21 -4.06
CA ALA A 96 9.41 -7.39 -4.46
C ALA A 96 9.39 -6.01 -3.78
N ASN A 97 9.70 -5.93 -2.47
CA ASN A 97 9.81 -4.65 -1.76
C ASN A 97 10.83 -3.70 -2.42
N THR A 98 11.99 -4.23 -2.83
CA THR A 98 13.01 -3.41 -3.51
C THR A 98 12.57 -2.97 -4.91
N GLU A 99 11.84 -3.81 -5.63
CA GLU A 99 11.29 -3.48 -6.95
C GLU A 99 10.25 -2.37 -6.86
N VAL A 100 9.39 -2.42 -5.84
CA VAL A 100 8.47 -1.30 -5.55
C VAL A 100 9.23 0.00 -5.30
N ALA A 101 10.32 -0.04 -4.54
CA ALA A 101 11.14 1.15 -4.27
C ALA A 101 11.75 1.76 -5.55
N PHE A 102 11.98 0.94 -6.58
CA PHE A 102 12.44 1.39 -7.90
C PHE A 102 11.29 1.69 -8.89
N GLY A 103 10.04 1.45 -8.50
CA GLY A 103 8.87 1.67 -9.35
C GLY A 103 8.62 0.55 -10.38
N ASP A 104 9.31 -0.57 -10.26
CA ASP A 104 9.05 -1.77 -11.08
C ASP A 104 7.89 -2.57 -10.48
N LEU A 105 6.68 -2.06 -10.69
CA LEU A 105 5.47 -2.63 -10.11
C LEU A 105 5.11 -4.00 -10.71
N SER A 106 5.48 -4.25 -11.98
CA SER A 106 5.21 -5.53 -12.65
C SER A 106 6.03 -6.65 -12.04
N SER A 107 7.34 -6.48 -11.91
CA SER A 107 8.21 -7.47 -11.28
C SER A 107 7.84 -7.68 -9.80
N ALA A 108 7.50 -6.59 -9.10
CA ALA A 108 7.06 -6.68 -7.70
C ALA A 108 5.79 -7.53 -7.56
N GLU A 109 4.79 -7.37 -8.43
CA GLU A 109 3.56 -8.18 -8.42
C GLU A 109 3.85 -9.66 -8.65
N GLU A 110 4.72 -10.00 -9.61
CA GLU A 110 5.15 -11.37 -9.89
C GLU A 110 5.83 -12.00 -8.67
N ASN A 111 6.77 -11.29 -8.06
CA ASN A 111 7.52 -11.78 -6.92
C ASN A 111 6.65 -11.91 -5.65
N TYR A 112 5.73 -10.98 -5.41
CA TYR A 112 4.73 -11.17 -4.35
C TYR A 112 3.80 -12.35 -4.64
N SER A 113 3.40 -12.57 -5.89
CA SER A 113 2.58 -13.71 -6.28
C SER A 113 3.28 -15.03 -6.01
N LYS A 114 4.60 -15.10 -6.27
CA LYS A 114 5.42 -16.26 -5.90
C LYS A 114 5.49 -16.48 -4.40
N ALA A 115 5.70 -15.41 -3.64
CA ALA A 115 5.73 -15.47 -2.17
C ALA A 115 4.38 -15.93 -1.60
N ILE A 116 3.25 -15.43 -2.14
CA ILE A 116 1.89 -15.82 -1.75
C ILE A 116 1.64 -17.29 -2.05
N GLN A 117 1.99 -17.76 -3.25
CA GLN A 117 1.87 -19.16 -3.63
C GLN A 117 2.60 -20.07 -2.61
N LEU A 118 3.88 -19.78 -2.36
CA LEU A 118 4.68 -20.54 -1.40
C LEU A 118 4.09 -20.49 0.02
N CYS A 119 3.62 -19.32 0.44
CA CYS A 119 2.98 -19.17 1.75
C CYS A 119 1.70 -20.02 1.87
N GLN A 120 0.89 -20.05 0.81
CA GLN A 120 -0.31 -20.90 0.77
C GLN A 120 0.05 -22.38 0.78
N GLU A 121 1.05 -22.80 0.00
CA GLU A 121 1.56 -24.17 -0.01
C GLU A 121 2.00 -24.62 1.39
N SER A 122 2.73 -23.76 2.14
CA SER A 122 3.16 -24.08 3.50
C SER A 122 2.02 -24.29 4.51
N ARG A 123 0.80 -23.88 4.17
CA ARG A 123 -0.38 -23.96 5.05
C ARG A 123 -1.25 -25.19 4.78
N VAL A 124 -1.13 -25.82 3.62
CA VAL A 124 -2.04 -26.88 3.14
C VAL A 124 -1.37 -28.25 3.09
N GLY A 125 -0.04 -28.33 3.10
CA GLY A 125 0.73 -29.56 2.89
C GLY A 125 0.85 -30.46 4.11
N VAL A 126 1.58 -31.58 3.92
CA VAL A 126 1.97 -32.57 4.94
C VAL A 126 2.69 -31.92 6.13
N GLU A 127 3.27 -30.77 5.92
CA GLU A 127 3.88 -29.87 6.92
C GLU A 127 2.92 -29.53 8.08
N ALA A 128 1.61 -29.49 7.82
CA ALA A 128 0.59 -29.30 8.84
C ALA A 128 0.56 -30.45 9.85
N GLN A 129 1.06 -31.65 9.48
CA GLN A 129 1.04 -32.85 10.29
C GLN A 129 2.32 -33.03 11.14
N PHE A 130 3.44 -32.42 10.72
CA PHE A 130 4.77 -32.64 11.35
C PHE A 130 5.35 -31.45 12.13
N GLY A 131 4.53 -30.44 12.46
CA GLY A 131 4.99 -29.33 13.29
C GLY A 131 5.95 -28.34 12.60
N VAL A 132 6.06 -28.39 11.28
CA VAL A 132 6.84 -27.45 10.49
C VAL A 132 6.24 -26.05 10.58
N LYS A 133 7.08 -25.01 10.66
CA LYS A 133 6.63 -23.61 10.71
C LYS A 133 5.78 -23.27 9.50
N LYS A 134 4.51 -22.91 9.75
CA LYS A 134 3.61 -22.38 8.73
C LYS A 134 3.88 -20.90 8.50
N CYS A 135 3.66 -20.45 7.26
CA CYS A 135 3.64 -19.04 6.95
C CYS A 135 2.40 -18.39 7.59
N ASN A 136 2.63 -17.45 8.50
CA ASN A 136 1.56 -16.68 9.16
C ASN A 136 1.34 -15.30 8.53
N ASP A 137 2.21 -14.90 7.60
CA ASP A 137 2.25 -13.55 7.03
C ASP A 137 1.48 -13.43 5.71
N LEU A 138 0.58 -14.41 5.40
CA LEU A 138 -0.19 -14.39 4.16
C LEU A 138 -0.97 -13.09 3.99
N TYR A 139 -1.55 -12.55 5.07
CA TYR A 139 -2.27 -11.27 5.02
C TYR A 139 -1.37 -10.10 4.64
N VAL A 140 -0.10 -10.10 5.10
CA VAL A 140 0.90 -9.06 4.77
C VAL A 140 1.27 -9.15 3.29
N LEU A 141 1.52 -10.35 2.79
CA LEU A 141 1.86 -10.57 1.38
C LEU A 141 0.71 -10.12 0.45
N LEU A 142 -0.53 -10.45 0.82
CA LEU A 142 -1.73 -10.02 0.10
C LEU A 142 -1.92 -8.50 0.19
N LEU A 143 -1.70 -7.89 1.35
CA LEU A 143 -1.75 -6.45 1.53
C LEU A 143 -0.74 -5.76 0.60
N ASN A 144 0.50 -6.23 0.57
CA ASN A 144 1.56 -5.64 -0.25
C ASN A 144 1.25 -5.82 -1.74
N ARG A 145 0.84 -7.01 -2.20
CA ARG A 145 0.46 -7.21 -3.61
C ARG A 145 -0.76 -6.37 -3.99
N GLY A 146 -1.78 -6.34 -3.14
CA GLY A 146 -2.96 -5.50 -3.35
C GLY A 146 -2.60 -4.02 -3.46
N THR A 147 -1.64 -3.55 -2.66
CA THR A 147 -1.12 -2.18 -2.75
C THR A 147 -0.37 -1.91 -4.06
N VAL A 148 0.45 -2.85 -4.52
CA VAL A 148 1.11 -2.77 -5.84
C VAL A 148 0.08 -2.70 -6.95
N ARG A 149 -0.96 -3.53 -6.89
CA ARG A 149 -2.07 -3.55 -7.86
C ARG A 149 -2.85 -2.24 -7.88
N LEU A 150 -3.09 -1.60 -6.72
CA LEU A 150 -3.69 -0.26 -6.67
C LEU A 150 -2.86 0.77 -7.44
N ASN A 151 -1.54 0.74 -7.24
CA ASN A 151 -0.62 1.67 -7.90
C ASN A 151 -0.47 1.37 -9.40
N ASN A 152 -0.72 0.14 -9.82
CA ASN A 152 -0.69 -0.30 -11.22
C ASN A 152 -2.06 -0.19 -11.93
N GLY A 153 -3.06 0.39 -11.25
CA GLY A 153 -4.41 0.61 -11.82
C GLY A 153 -5.30 -0.64 -11.88
N GLN A 154 -4.88 -1.74 -11.25
CA GLN A 154 -5.60 -3.02 -11.21
C GLN A 154 -6.54 -3.05 -9.99
N ALA A 155 -7.56 -2.20 -10.00
CA ALA A 155 -8.40 -1.96 -8.82
C ALA A 155 -9.22 -3.18 -8.38
N GLU A 156 -9.71 -3.99 -9.33
CA GLU A 156 -10.51 -5.18 -9.04
C GLU A 156 -9.67 -6.29 -8.40
N GLU A 157 -8.48 -6.55 -8.93
CA GLU A 157 -7.55 -7.54 -8.39
C GLU A 157 -7.01 -7.11 -7.02
N ALA A 158 -6.76 -5.81 -6.86
CA ALA A 158 -6.38 -5.23 -5.58
C ALA A 158 -7.47 -5.43 -4.53
N LEU A 159 -8.74 -5.23 -4.91
CA LEU A 159 -9.87 -5.42 -4.00
C LEU A 159 -9.94 -6.86 -3.49
N LYS A 160 -9.73 -7.86 -4.35
CA LYS A 160 -9.72 -9.28 -3.97
C LYS A 160 -8.63 -9.59 -2.95
N ASP A 161 -7.40 -9.12 -3.21
CA ASP A 161 -6.27 -9.33 -2.29
C ASP A 161 -6.51 -8.67 -0.93
N LEU A 162 -6.96 -7.41 -0.94
CA LEU A 162 -7.16 -6.61 0.27
C LEU A 162 -8.36 -7.10 1.10
N GLN A 163 -9.41 -7.60 0.46
CA GLN A 163 -10.50 -8.29 1.17
C GLN A 163 -9.99 -9.55 1.86
N GLN A 164 -9.21 -10.37 1.16
CA GLN A 164 -8.63 -11.58 1.75
C GLN A 164 -7.66 -11.25 2.88
N ALA A 165 -6.82 -10.22 2.72
CA ALA A 165 -5.93 -9.74 3.78
C ALA A 165 -6.71 -9.31 5.03
N SER A 166 -7.82 -8.58 4.84
CA SER A 166 -8.69 -8.14 5.94
C SER A 166 -9.35 -9.32 6.67
N ILE A 167 -9.77 -10.36 5.94
CA ILE A 167 -10.37 -11.57 6.54
C ILE A 167 -9.32 -12.36 7.34
N LEU A 168 -8.09 -12.46 6.83
CA LEU A 168 -7.01 -13.21 7.48
C LEU A 168 -6.45 -12.49 8.72
N ARG A 169 -6.69 -11.19 8.82
CA ARG A 169 -6.29 -10.40 9.96
C ARG A 169 -7.34 -10.50 11.06
N GLU A 170 -7.04 -11.22 12.15
CA GLU A 170 -7.98 -11.49 13.25
C GLU A 170 -8.52 -10.21 13.93
N ARG A 171 -7.72 -9.15 13.91
CA ARG A 171 -8.10 -7.84 14.47
C ARG A 171 -8.03 -6.78 13.39
N PRO A 172 -8.93 -5.80 13.39
CA PRO A 172 -8.85 -4.67 12.47
C PRO A 172 -7.46 -4.02 12.50
N ASP A 173 -6.99 -3.61 11.34
CA ASP A 173 -5.69 -2.96 11.14
C ASP A 173 -5.89 -1.73 10.26
N ALA A 174 -5.44 -0.56 10.72
CA ALA A 174 -5.68 0.70 10.02
C ALA A 174 -5.06 0.73 8.61
N ILE A 175 -3.89 0.07 8.44
CA ILE A 175 -3.21 0.02 7.13
C ILE A 175 -3.99 -0.88 6.16
N VAL A 176 -4.47 -2.02 6.61
CA VAL A 176 -5.32 -2.91 5.80
C VAL A 176 -6.61 -2.19 5.41
N LEU A 177 -7.27 -1.54 6.38
CA LEU A 177 -8.54 -0.85 6.16
C LEU A 177 -8.41 0.34 5.20
N GLN A 178 -7.36 1.17 5.32
CA GLN A 178 -7.17 2.30 4.39
C GLN A 178 -6.93 1.84 2.95
N ASN A 179 -6.16 0.76 2.74
CA ASN A 179 -5.92 0.22 1.41
C ASN A 179 -7.17 -0.47 0.85
N LEU A 180 -7.91 -1.20 1.68
CA LEU A 180 -9.19 -1.80 1.30
C LEU A 180 -10.21 -0.72 0.92
N ALA A 181 -10.29 0.36 1.71
CA ALA A 181 -11.14 1.51 1.39
C ALA A 181 -10.75 2.13 0.05
N ARG A 182 -9.45 2.29 -0.22
CA ARG A 182 -8.96 2.81 -1.50
C ARG A 182 -9.33 1.89 -2.67
N ALA A 183 -9.20 0.58 -2.51
CA ALA A 183 -9.62 -0.38 -3.52
C ALA A 183 -11.14 -0.29 -3.78
N LYS A 184 -11.95 -0.21 -2.74
CA LYS A 184 -13.41 -0.03 -2.84
C LYS A 184 -13.77 1.29 -3.54
N GLU A 185 -13.09 2.37 -3.20
CA GLU A 185 -13.26 3.69 -3.82
C GLU A 185 -13.03 3.62 -5.33
N LEU A 186 -11.91 3.02 -5.76
CA LEU A 186 -11.56 2.87 -7.18
C LEU A 186 -12.52 1.95 -7.95
N ASN A 187 -13.21 1.05 -7.26
CA ASN A 187 -14.27 0.21 -7.81
C ASN A 187 -15.66 0.85 -7.69
N GLY A 188 -15.78 2.13 -7.33
CA GLY A 188 -17.05 2.83 -7.20
C GLY A 188 -17.90 2.44 -5.98
N LEU A 189 -17.38 1.64 -5.07
CA LEU A 189 -18.07 1.16 -3.87
C LEU A 189 -17.96 2.18 -2.73
N TYR A 190 -18.35 3.44 -3.00
CA TYR A 190 -18.11 4.58 -2.13
C TYR A 190 -18.65 4.43 -0.71
N SER A 191 -19.88 3.90 -0.56
CA SER A 191 -20.48 3.71 0.78
C SER A 191 -19.71 2.69 1.62
N GLN A 192 -19.13 1.67 0.98
CA GLN A 192 -18.30 0.69 1.69
C GLN A 192 -16.91 1.27 1.98
N ALA A 193 -16.34 2.04 1.05
CA ALA A 193 -15.07 2.74 1.25
C ALA A 193 -15.15 3.72 2.43
N ASP A 194 -16.24 4.49 2.55
CA ASP A 194 -16.43 5.43 3.66
C ASP A 194 -16.44 4.72 5.03
N LYS A 195 -17.09 3.56 5.12
CA LYS A 195 -17.10 2.76 6.37
C LYS A 195 -15.68 2.34 6.77
N ASP A 196 -14.89 1.83 5.83
CA ASP A 196 -13.53 1.37 6.12
C ASP A 196 -12.60 2.56 6.43
N TYR A 197 -12.73 3.67 5.70
CA TYR A 197 -11.99 4.90 6.01
C TYR A 197 -12.32 5.43 7.39
N ASN A 198 -13.60 5.51 7.77
CA ASN A 198 -14.00 5.98 9.08
C ASN A 198 -13.43 5.08 10.20
N LEU A 199 -13.44 3.76 10.00
CA LEU A 199 -12.85 2.82 10.95
C LEU A 199 -11.33 3.00 11.04
N ALA A 200 -10.62 3.13 9.91
CA ALA A 200 -9.18 3.38 9.90
C ALA A 200 -8.82 4.71 10.59
N ILE A 201 -9.61 5.77 10.38
CA ILE A 201 -9.45 7.07 11.03
C ILE A 201 -9.63 6.93 12.54
N SER A 202 -10.65 6.20 13.01
CA SER A 202 -10.91 6.02 14.44
C SER A 202 -9.78 5.29 15.17
N MET A 203 -9.06 4.42 14.46
CA MET A 203 -7.89 3.69 14.99
C MET A 203 -6.61 4.51 15.02
N SER A 204 -6.52 5.58 14.23
CA SER A 204 -5.35 6.47 14.10
C SER A 204 -5.69 7.93 14.35
N SER A 205 -6.66 8.21 15.23
CA SER A 205 -7.26 9.54 15.43
C SER A 205 -6.31 10.60 15.99
N ASN A 206 -5.17 10.19 16.55
CA ASN A 206 -4.19 11.11 17.15
C ASN A 206 -3.30 11.80 16.12
N GLU A 207 -3.27 11.32 14.87
CA GLU A 207 -2.43 11.86 13.81
C GLU A 207 -3.19 11.90 12.48
N VAL A 208 -3.18 13.08 11.84
CA VAL A 208 -3.79 13.24 10.52
C VAL A 208 -2.90 12.61 9.47
N ASN A 209 -3.39 11.56 8.84
CA ASN A 209 -2.71 10.82 7.80
C ASN A 209 -3.19 11.25 6.41
N PRO A 210 -2.35 11.12 5.36
CA PRO A 210 -2.72 11.51 3.99
C PRO A 210 -4.01 10.87 3.46
N PHE A 211 -4.34 9.64 3.84
CA PHE A 211 -5.56 8.97 3.38
C PHE A 211 -6.87 9.64 3.84
N TRP A 212 -6.80 10.55 4.85
CA TRP A 212 -7.97 11.32 5.28
C TRP A 212 -8.50 12.26 4.19
N LEU A 213 -7.61 12.73 3.31
CA LEU A 213 -8.05 13.44 2.12
C LEU A 213 -8.96 12.54 1.27
N ARG A 214 -8.56 11.29 1.03
CA ARG A 214 -9.39 10.34 0.25
C ARG A 214 -10.75 10.12 0.89
N SER A 215 -10.80 9.93 2.21
CA SER A 215 -12.05 9.83 2.95
C SER A 215 -12.94 11.06 2.76
N SER A 216 -12.34 12.27 2.82
CA SER A 216 -13.07 13.52 2.54
C SER A 216 -13.67 13.51 1.13
N LEU A 217 -12.88 13.15 0.10
CA LEU A 217 -13.38 13.10 -1.29
C LEU A 217 -14.53 12.10 -1.47
N VAL A 218 -14.45 10.94 -0.81
CA VAL A 218 -15.52 9.93 -0.81
C VAL A 218 -16.78 10.46 -0.12
N LYS A 219 -16.66 11.16 0.99
CA LYS A 219 -17.80 11.81 1.67
C LYS A 219 -18.49 12.85 0.77
N TYR A 220 -17.72 13.63 0.04
CA TYR A 220 -18.27 14.56 -0.97
C TYR A 220 -19.06 13.81 -2.04
N GLN A 221 -18.51 12.71 -2.58
CA GLN A 221 -19.17 11.86 -3.57
C GLN A 221 -20.49 11.28 -3.04
N LEU A 222 -20.59 11.03 -1.74
CA LEU A 222 -21.80 10.53 -1.09
C LEU A 222 -22.79 11.62 -0.66
N GLY A 223 -22.46 12.90 -0.88
CA GLY A 223 -23.29 14.05 -0.47
C GLY A 223 -23.11 14.47 0.99
N ASP A 224 -22.25 13.79 1.77
CA ASP A 224 -21.87 14.24 3.12
C ASP A 224 -20.85 15.38 3.04
N THR A 225 -21.32 16.53 2.53
CA THR A 225 -20.46 17.70 2.34
C THR A 225 -19.98 18.31 3.65
N GLN A 226 -20.78 18.25 4.71
CA GLN A 226 -20.37 18.80 6.00
C GLN A 226 -19.30 17.93 6.66
N GLY A 227 -19.53 16.62 6.82
CA GLY A 227 -18.57 15.70 7.41
C GLY A 227 -17.26 15.63 6.62
N GLY A 228 -17.36 15.65 5.27
CA GLY A 228 -16.19 15.69 4.40
C GLY A 228 -15.39 16.98 4.54
N PHE A 229 -16.04 18.14 4.65
CA PHE A 229 -15.37 19.42 4.82
C PHE A 229 -14.68 19.54 6.20
N ASP A 230 -15.31 19.04 7.26
CA ASP A 230 -14.72 19.05 8.60
C ASP A 230 -13.47 18.17 8.66
N LEU A 231 -13.49 17.04 7.97
CA LEU A 231 -12.31 16.19 7.81
C LEU A 231 -11.22 16.90 6.99
N LEU A 232 -11.60 17.53 5.88
CA LEU A 232 -10.67 18.25 5.01
C LEU A 232 -9.98 19.43 5.69
N LYS A 233 -10.67 20.15 6.57
CA LYS A 233 -10.06 21.21 7.39
C LYS A 233 -8.91 20.67 8.26
N ARG A 234 -9.07 19.48 8.84
CA ARG A 234 -8.00 18.83 9.60
C ARG A 234 -6.81 18.44 8.72
N VAL A 235 -7.10 17.97 7.50
CA VAL A 235 -6.06 17.65 6.51
C VAL A 235 -5.33 18.91 6.06
N GLU A 236 -6.04 20.00 5.79
CA GLU A 236 -5.46 21.28 5.39
C GLU A 236 -4.57 21.88 6.48
N ASN A 237 -5.00 21.84 7.73
CA ASN A 237 -4.18 22.29 8.85
C ASN A 237 -2.84 21.52 8.97
N ARG A 238 -2.80 20.26 8.55
CA ARG A 238 -1.59 19.43 8.58
C ARG A 238 -0.74 19.58 7.33
N PHE A 239 -1.38 19.79 6.17
CA PHE A 239 -0.75 19.83 4.85
C PHE A 239 -1.18 21.08 4.05
N PRO A 240 -0.97 22.31 4.56
CA PRO A 240 -1.52 23.53 3.97
C PRO A 240 -0.96 23.85 2.59
N GLU A 241 0.28 23.39 2.31
CA GLU A 241 0.97 23.64 1.05
C GLU A 241 0.65 22.61 -0.05
N ALA A 242 -0.11 21.56 0.28
CA ALA A 242 -0.39 20.48 -0.67
C ALA A 242 -1.40 20.95 -1.75
N PRO A 243 -1.03 20.94 -3.04
CA PRO A 243 -1.91 21.39 -4.11
C PRO A 243 -3.21 20.63 -4.21
N GLU A 244 -3.17 19.32 -3.97
CA GLU A 244 -4.35 18.45 -3.99
C GLU A 244 -5.33 18.83 -2.88
N VAL A 245 -4.82 19.15 -1.68
CA VAL A 245 -5.64 19.60 -0.56
C VAL A 245 -6.29 20.94 -0.87
N ARG A 246 -5.53 21.90 -1.42
CA ARG A 246 -6.07 23.22 -1.83
C ARG A 246 -7.15 23.09 -2.91
N ALA A 247 -6.96 22.22 -3.90
CA ALA A 247 -7.94 21.96 -4.95
C ALA A 247 -9.24 21.36 -4.38
N ALA A 248 -9.12 20.36 -3.50
CA ALA A 248 -10.26 19.78 -2.80
C ALA A 248 -10.99 20.83 -1.94
N TYR A 249 -10.23 21.67 -1.22
CA TYR A 249 -10.80 22.71 -0.35
C TYR A 249 -11.59 23.75 -1.16
N ALA A 250 -11.04 24.18 -2.30
CA ALA A 250 -11.74 25.07 -3.21
C ALA A 250 -13.06 24.46 -3.69
N THR A 251 -13.07 23.17 -4.04
CA THR A 251 -14.27 22.46 -4.47
C THR A 251 -15.35 22.44 -3.39
N TYR A 252 -14.98 22.21 -2.14
CA TYR A 252 -15.91 22.27 -1.01
C TYR A 252 -16.46 23.67 -0.75
N LEU A 253 -15.63 24.71 -0.88
CA LEU A 253 -16.09 26.11 -0.76
C LEU A 253 -17.12 26.47 -1.84
N ALA A 254 -16.85 26.09 -3.09
CA ALA A 254 -17.80 26.30 -4.19
C ALA A 254 -19.13 25.55 -3.96
N ALA A 255 -19.08 24.32 -3.48
CA ALA A 255 -20.27 23.54 -3.14
C ALA A 255 -21.11 24.18 -2.02
N LYS A 256 -20.49 25.01 -1.16
CA LYS A 256 -21.18 25.80 -0.13
C LYS A 256 -21.69 27.14 -0.64
N GLY A 257 -21.47 27.48 -1.91
CA GLY A 257 -21.88 28.75 -2.51
C GLY A 257 -20.88 29.89 -2.30
N ASP A 258 -19.72 29.65 -1.71
CA ASP A 258 -18.68 30.66 -1.54
C ASP A 258 -17.68 30.65 -2.71
N ASP A 259 -18.15 31.08 -3.88
CA ASP A 259 -17.33 31.11 -5.10
C ASP A 259 -16.10 32.02 -4.99
N VAL A 260 -16.20 33.08 -4.19
CA VAL A 260 -15.10 34.03 -4.01
C VAL A 260 -13.97 33.36 -3.23
N ALA A 261 -14.28 32.73 -2.11
CA ALA A 261 -13.28 32.01 -1.32
C ALA A 261 -12.76 30.78 -2.09
N ALA A 262 -13.60 30.08 -2.85
CA ALA A 262 -13.21 28.94 -3.69
C ALA A 262 -12.13 29.34 -4.71
N ARG A 263 -12.38 30.44 -5.45
CA ARG A 263 -11.40 30.97 -6.43
C ARG A 263 -10.10 31.38 -5.76
N ARG A 264 -10.17 32.10 -4.64
CA ARG A 264 -8.98 32.52 -3.89
C ARG A 264 -8.17 31.29 -3.47
N LYS A 265 -8.82 30.27 -2.90
CA LYS A 265 -8.14 29.03 -2.47
C LYS A 265 -7.53 28.27 -3.64
N PHE A 266 -8.20 28.22 -4.78
CA PHE A 266 -7.69 27.57 -5.97
C PHE A 266 -6.47 28.29 -6.55
N LEU A 267 -6.44 29.63 -6.48
CA LEU A 267 -5.32 30.48 -6.93
C LEU A 267 -4.08 30.39 -6.03
N GLU A 268 -4.20 29.91 -4.78
CA GLU A 268 -3.05 29.58 -3.93
C GLU A 268 -2.21 28.41 -4.48
N ILE A 269 -2.74 27.62 -5.43
CA ILE A 269 -2.02 26.57 -6.12
C ILE A 269 -1.09 27.21 -7.16
N PRO A 270 0.24 26.91 -7.16
CA PRO A 270 1.15 27.41 -8.18
C PRO A 270 0.68 27.10 -9.60
N ASP A 271 0.81 28.05 -10.54
CA ASP A 271 0.23 27.98 -11.89
C ASP A 271 0.45 26.66 -12.62
N ARG A 272 1.71 26.18 -12.64
CA ARG A 272 2.04 24.91 -13.31
C ARG A 272 1.34 23.69 -12.71
N GLN A 273 1.07 23.72 -11.41
CA GLN A 273 0.39 22.64 -10.70
C GLN A 273 -1.12 22.78 -10.82
N ARG A 274 -1.62 24.02 -10.86
CA ARG A 274 -3.05 24.33 -10.97
C ARG A 274 -3.67 23.80 -12.26
N LEU A 275 -2.93 23.86 -13.39
CA LEU A 275 -3.37 23.34 -14.68
C LEU A 275 -3.72 21.85 -14.64
N LYS A 276 -3.11 21.07 -13.75
CA LYS A 276 -3.44 19.66 -13.59
C LYS A 276 -4.85 19.40 -13.07
N TYR A 277 -5.42 20.36 -12.33
CA TYR A 277 -6.77 20.24 -11.77
C TYR A 277 -7.87 20.66 -12.75
N THR A 278 -7.51 20.95 -14.00
CA THR A 278 -8.42 21.09 -15.14
C THR A 278 -8.17 20.01 -16.19
N ASP A 279 -7.16 19.18 -16.00
CA ASP A 279 -6.81 18.07 -16.88
C ASP A 279 -7.58 16.80 -16.46
N MET A 280 -8.51 16.37 -17.30
CA MET A 280 -9.35 15.20 -17.06
C MET A 280 -8.54 13.91 -16.95
N GLU A 281 -7.47 13.76 -17.73
CA GLU A 281 -6.61 12.58 -17.67
C GLU A 281 -5.87 12.50 -16.33
N TYR A 282 -5.33 13.62 -15.87
CA TYR A 282 -4.70 13.69 -14.55
C TYR A 282 -5.69 13.36 -13.42
N LEU A 283 -6.88 13.95 -13.45
CA LEU A 283 -7.90 13.77 -12.41
C LEU A 283 -8.45 12.34 -12.36
N THR A 284 -8.65 11.72 -13.52
CA THR A 284 -9.24 10.38 -13.60
C THR A 284 -8.21 9.26 -13.50
N LYS A 285 -7.05 9.38 -14.18
CA LYS A 285 -6.08 8.28 -14.28
C LYS A 285 -4.92 8.41 -13.30
N VAL A 286 -4.48 9.65 -12.98
CA VAL A 286 -3.30 9.83 -12.12
C VAL A 286 -3.67 9.91 -10.64
N ILE A 287 -4.60 10.78 -10.26
CA ILE A 287 -5.03 10.93 -8.86
C ILE A 287 -6.33 10.20 -8.57
N SER A 288 -7.07 9.80 -9.60
CA SER A 288 -8.31 9.02 -9.53
C SER A 288 -9.29 9.61 -8.51
N TRP A 289 -9.71 10.84 -8.74
CA TRP A 289 -10.72 11.50 -7.91
C TRP A 289 -12.11 10.95 -8.18
N PRO A 290 -13.02 10.96 -7.19
CA PRO A 290 -14.43 10.64 -7.43
C PRO A 290 -15.09 11.63 -8.41
N PRO A 291 -16.05 11.17 -9.24
CA PRO A 291 -16.64 11.98 -10.33
C PRO A 291 -17.17 13.35 -9.90
N LEU A 292 -17.94 13.44 -8.81
CA LEU A 292 -18.49 14.72 -8.36
C LEU A 292 -17.40 15.72 -7.93
N MET A 293 -16.29 15.24 -7.38
CA MET A 293 -15.15 16.09 -7.07
C MET A 293 -14.45 16.59 -8.32
N ILE A 294 -14.33 15.75 -9.36
CA ILE A 294 -13.79 16.14 -10.66
C ILE A 294 -14.66 17.25 -11.28
N ASP A 295 -15.96 17.05 -11.34
CA ASP A 295 -16.90 18.04 -11.87
C ASP A 295 -16.79 19.38 -11.14
N GLY A 296 -16.67 19.34 -9.82
CA GLY A 296 -16.54 20.54 -9.00
C GLY A 296 -15.23 21.30 -9.24
N VAL A 297 -14.09 20.61 -9.25
CA VAL A 297 -12.78 21.28 -9.42
C VAL A 297 -12.59 21.83 -10.83
N VAL A 298 -13.08 21.13 -11.85
CA VAL A 298 -13.01 21.60 -13.25
C VAL A 298 -13.82 22.88 -13.45
N LYS A 299 -15.04 22.96 -12.86
CA LYS A 299 -15.85 24.20 -12.89
C LYS A 299 -15.10 25.41 -12.31
N ILE A 300 -14.38 25.22 -11.20
CA ILE A 300 -13.60 26.31 -10.61
C ILE A 300 -12.43 26.68 -11.52
N GLY A 301 -11.71 25.69 -12.03
CA GLY A 301 -10.54 25.89 -12.89
C GLY A 301 -10.89 26.65 -14.18
N THR A 302 -11.97 26.30 -14.86
CA THR A 302 -12.48 27.02 -16.05
C THR A 302 -12.88 28.43 -15.70
N ALA A 303 -13.65 28.65 -14.62
CA ALA A 303 -14.05 29.99 -14.17
C ALA A 303 -12.88 30.91 -13.77
N VAL A 304 -11.72 30.34 -13.43
CA VAL A 304 -10.49 31.11 -13.18
C VAL A 304 -9.76 31.40 -14.49
N GLY A 305 -9.78 30.48 -15.45
CA GLY A 305 -9.16 30.63 -16.78
C GLY A 305 -9.80 31.71 -17.64
N ASP A 306 -11.14 31.75 -17.65
CA ASP A 306 -11.93 32.69 -18.47
C ASP A 306 -11.76 34.18 -18.10
N LYS A 307 -11.15 34.50 -16.95
CA LYS A 307 -10.88 35.87 -16.51
C LYS A 307 -9.47 36.37 -16.80
N LYS A 308 -8.67 35.62 -17.57
CA LYS A 308 -7.32 36.03 -18.03
C LYS A 308 -7.33 36.69 -19.43
N ILE A 309 -8.48 37.11 -19.92
CA ILE A 309 -8.61 37.92 -21.17
C ILE A 309 -8.88 39.36 -20.80
#